data_d788509a4285ec2530640a700cf87701
#
_entry.id   d788509a4285ec2530640a700cf87701
#
_cell.length_a   1.000
_cell.length_b   1.000
_cell.length_c   1.000
_cell.angle_alpha   90.00
_cell.angle_beta   90.00
_cell.angle_gamma   90.00
#
_symmetry.space_group_name_H-M   'P 1'
#
loop_
_entity.id
_entity.type
_entity.pdbx_description
1 polymer ?
#
loop_
_entity_poly.entity_id
_entity_poly.type
_entity_poly.pdbx_seq_one_letter_code
_entity_poly.pdbx_strand_id
1 'polypeptide(L)'
;RGSQPGGLVWPGVTPVLFIPVVGNVLPPLAGIALGYPEWAAAQFGVGLFFWPVMLALLAVRLGVNGMWPERLLPTTFIAGAPPAVIGLSALQLAAPAVLAWMAWGIALFFLFWSATVFQRAVAQPFSVTFWALSFPLAAFGALTLRLAQGGPVWFQTLAMLTLALASLVIAGLLLASFKGLRDGTLLAPEPIAMIAAADAAPARSGG
;
A
#
# COMPACT_ATOMS: atom_id res chain seq x y z
N ARG A 1 26.71 -16.26 18.36
CA ARG A 1 25.36 -16.83 18.18
C ARG A 1 25.03 -16.65 16.71
N GLY A 2 25.16 -17.76 15.94
CA GLY A 2 24.88 -17.77 14.50
C GLY A 2 23.42 -17.42 14.24
N SER A 3 23.20 -16.38 13.43
CA SER A 3 21.90 -16.06 12.87
C SER A 3 21.44 -17.24 12.02
N GLN A 4 20.35 -17.89 12.36
CA GLN A 4 19.73 -18.90 11.51
C GLN A 4 19.32 -18.22 10.18
N PRO A 5 19.75 -18.73 9.04
CA PRO A 5 19.31 -18.20 7.74
C PRO A 5 17.83 -18.55 7.56
N GLY A 6 16.96 -17.54 7.51
CA GLY A 6 15.54 -17.71 7.19
C GLY A 6 14.53 -17.08 8.17
N GLY A 7 14.97 -16.44 9.25
CA GLY A 7 14.07 -15.72 10.17
C GLY A 7 13.65 -14.35 9.64
N LEU A 8 12.40 -13.94 9.94
CA LEU A 8 11.92 -12.58 9.66
C LEU A 8 12.75 -11.60 10.51
N VAL A 9 13.58 -10.78 9.86
CA VAL A 9 14.32 -9.72 10.56
C VAL A 9 13.48 -8.44 10.58
N TRP A 10 13.44 -7.76 11.73
CA TRP A 10 12.63 -6.55 11.93
C TRP A 10 12.79 -5.47 10.83
N PRO A 11 13.96 -5.22 10.24
CA PRO A 11 14.09 -4.30 9.11
C PRO A 11 13.25 -4.68 7.88
N GLY A 12 12.94 -5.98 7.69
CA GLY A 12 12.10 -6.47 6.60
C GLY A 12 10.60 -6.28 6.81
N VAL A 13 10.15 -5.93 8.04
CA VAL A 13 8.74 -5.65 8.31
C VAL A 13 8.40 -4.24 7.83
N THR A 14 7.80 -4.15 6.67
CA THR A 14 7.44 -2.90 5.99
C THR A 14 5.97 -2.93 5.56
N PRO A 15 5.34 -1.80 5.19
CA PRO A 15 3.98 -1.78 4.69
C PRO A 15 3.73 -2.66 3.45
N VAL A 16 4.78 -3.08 2.75
CA VAL A 16 4.69 -4.02 1.62
C VAL A 16 4.05 -5.35 2.02
N LEU A 17 4.13 -5.75 3.30
CA LEU A 17 3.44 -6.93 3.83
C LEU A 17 1.91 -6.87 3.73
N PHE A 18 1.32 -5.69 3.50
CA PHE A 18 -0.11 -5.58 3.23
C PHE A 18 -0.50 -6.05 1.82
N ILE A 19 0.43 -6.19 0.87
CA ILE A 19 0.12 -6.57 -0.51
C ILE A 19 -0.57 -7.94 -0.58
N PRO A 20 -0.08 -9.02 0.06
CA PRO A 20 -0.79 -10.30 0.10
C PRO A 20 -2.18 -10.20 0.75
N VAL A 21 -2.33 -9.36 1.79
CA VAL A 21 -3.62 -9.12 2.44
C VAL A 21 -4.60 -8.49 1.46
N VAL A 22 -4.16 -7.44 0.74
CA VAL A 22 -4.97 -6.78 -0.29
C VAL A 22 -5.36 -7.79 -1.38
N GLY A 23 -4.44 -8.63 -1.84
CA GLY A 23 -4.72 -9.69 -2.80
C GLY A 23 -5.85 -10.64 -2.37
N ASN A 24 -5.97 -10.90 -1.07
CA ASN A 24 -7.04 -11.76 -0.53
C ASN A 24 -8.37 -11.02 -0.27
N VAL A 25 -8.38 -9.69 -0.09
CA VAL A 25 -9.63 -8.93 0.09
C VAL A 25 -10.21 -8.40 -1.22
N LEU A 26 -9.50 -8.48 -2.35
CA LEU A 26 -9.94 -8.06 -3.67
C LEU A 26 -10.96 -9.00 -4.37
N PRO A 27 -10.92 -10.34 -4.19
CA PRO A 27 -11.72 -11.27 -4.99
C PRO A 27 -13.21 -10.95 -5.10
N PRO A 28 -13.91 -10.42 -4.08
CA PRO A 28 -15.33 -10.07 -4.21
C PRO A 28 -15.63 -9.07 -5.31
N LEU A 29 -14.69 -8.18 -5.67
CA LEU A 29 -14.91 -7.14 -6.66
C LEU A 29 -15.17 -7.72 -8.08
N ALA A 30 -14.60 -8.87 -8.38
CA ALA A 30 -14.78 -9.55 -9.66
C ALA A 30 -15.48 -10.90 -9.50
N GLY A 31 -15.18 -11.66 -8.44
CA GLY A 31 -15.64 -13.03 -8.27
C GLY A 31 -17.15 -13.17 -8.19
N ILE A 32 -17.85 -12.19 -7.60
CA ILE A 32 -19.30 -12.19 -7.53
C ILE A 32 -19.93 -12.03 -8.94
N ALA A 33 -19.42 -11.09 -9.72
CA ALA A 33 -19.89 -10.86 -11.10
C ALA A 33 -19.57 -12.04 -12.03
N LEU A 34 -18.51 -12.81 -11.70
CA LEU A 34 -18.10 -13.99 -12.45
C LEU A 34 -18.83 -15.28 -11.99
N GLY A 35 -19.74 -15.21 -11.01
CA GLY A 35 -20.51 -16.36 -10.54
C GLY A 35 -19.81 -17.22 -9.46
N TYR A 36 -18.79 -16.70 -8.78
CA TYR A 36 -18.04 -17.39 -7.72
C TYR A 36 -18.13 -16.68 -6.36
N PRO A 37 -19.35 -16.36 -5.84
CA PRO A 37 -19.50 -15.55 -4.64
C PRO A 37 -18.94 -16.22 -3.37
N GLU A 38 -19.13 -17.55 -3.22
CA GLU A 38 -18.67 -18.30 -2.03
C GLU A 38 -17.14 -18.33 -1.97
N TRP A 39 -16.50 -18.59 -3.10
CA TRP A 39 -15.05 -18.60 -3.21
C TRP A 39 -14.45 -17.22 -2.95
N ALA A 40 -15.07 -16.19 -3.52
CA ALA A 40 -14.67 -14.81 -3.28
C ALA A 40 -14.82 -14.40 -1.80
N ALA A 41 -15.91 -14.81 -1.15
CA ALA A 41 -16.13 -14.58 0.27
C ALA A 41 -15.14 -15.35 1.15
N ALA A 42 -14.79 -16.58 0.80
CA ALA A 42 -13.78 -17.37 1.53
C ALA A 42 -12.41 -16.70 1.48
N GLN A 43 -11.96 -16.24 0.32
CA GLN A 43 -10.73 -15.49 0.14
C GLN A 43 -10.75 -14.18 0.95
N PHE A 44 -11.85 -13.44 0.86
CA PHE A 44 -12.04 -12.20 1.60
C PHE A 44 -11.90 -12.43 3.11
N GLY A 45 -12.46 -13.53 3.65
CA GLY A 45 -12.31 -13.93 5.05
C GLY A 45 -10.86 -14.12 5.47
N VAL A 46 -10.04 -14.75 4.61
CA VAL A 46 -8.59 -14.91 4.84
C VAL A 46 -7.91 -13.55 4.94
N GLY A 47 -8.15 -12.68 3.98
CA GLY A 47 -7.57 -11.33 3.99
C GLY A 47 -8.00 -10.50 5.20
N LEU A 48 -9.29 -10.59 5.57
CA LEU A 48 -9.83 -9.89 6.72
C LEU A 48 -9.21 -10.38 8.05
N PHE A 49 -8.93 -11.69 8.16
CA PHE A 49 -8.25 -12.27 9.33
C PHE A 49 -6.79 -11.81 9.43
N PHE A 50 -6.05 -11.81 8.33
CA PHE A 50 -4.63 -11.45 8.35
C PHE A 50 -4.38 -9.94 8.43
N TRP A 51 -5.33 -9.10 8.04
CA TRP A 51 -5.16 -7.65 8.10
C TRP A 51 -4.78 -7.14 9.51
N PRO A 52 -5.54 -7.41 10.59
CA PRO A 52 -5.17 -6.95 11.92
C PRO A 52 -3.86 -7.58 12.42
N VAL A 53 -3.53 -8.79 12.01
CA VAL A 53 -2.25 -9.43 12.34
C VAL A 53 -1.08 -8.65 11.75
N MET A 54 -1.15 -8.33 10.46
CA MET A 54 -0.11 -7.53 9.79
C MET A 54 -0.04 -6.11 10.35
N LEU A 55 -1.18 -5.51 10.69
CA LEU A 55 -1.24 -4.21 11.31
C LEU A 55 -0.57 -4.20 12.69
N ALA A 56 -0.81 -5.22 13.52
CA ALA A 56 -0.18 -5.38 14.82
C ALA A 56 1.35 -5.54 14.68
N LEU A 57 1.81 -6.38 13.75
CA LEU A 57 3.24 -6.55 13.47
C LEU A 57 3.89 -5.23 13.04
N LEU A 58 3.22 -4.46 12.19
CA LEU A 58 3.70 -3.17 11.73
C LEU A 58 3.76 -2.15 12.88
N ALA A 59 2.73 -2.12 13.74
CA ALA A 59 2.68 -1.23 14.91
C ALA A 59 3.80 -1.54 15.91
N VAL A 60 4.03 -2.82 16.22
CA VAL A 60 5.14 -3.25 17.08
C VAL A 60 6.48 -2.85 16.47
N ARG A 61 6.66 -3.10 15.17
CA ARG A 61 7.89 -2.72 14.48
C ARG A 61 8.13 -1.21 14.54
N LEU A 62 7.11 -0.38 14.34
CA LEU A 62 7.20 1.07 14.46
C LEU A 62 7.57 1.51 15.87
N GLY A 63 6.99 0.88 16.90
CA GLY A 63 7.29 1.17 18.29
C GLY A 63 8.72 0.81 18.69
N VAL A 64 9.28 -0.28 18.14
CA VAL A 64 10.61 -0.79 18.51
C VAL A 64 11.73 -0.15 17.66
N ASN A 65 11.51 0.00 16.35
CA ASN A 65 12.56 0.41 15.41
C ASN A 65 12.32 1.81 14.78
N GLY A 66 11.22 2.48 15.10
CA GLY A 66 10.87 3.76 14.50
C GLY A 66 10.45 3.63 13.03
N MET A 67 10.46 4.76 12.29
CA MET A 67 10.06 4.81 10.87
C MET A 67 11.06 4.08 9.96
N TRP A 68 10.58 3.75 8.75
CA TRP A 68 11.42 3.17 7.69
C TRP A 68 12.45 4.19 7.19
N PRO A 69 13.52 3.71 6.51
CA PRO A 69 14.43 4.58 5.77
C PRO A 69 13.67 5.51 4.81
N GLU A 70 14.17 6.70 4.59
CA GLU A 70 13.44 7.76 3.88
C GLU A 70 12.98 7.36 2.48
N ARG A 71 13.78 6.58 1.75
CA ARG A 71 13.41 6.07 0.43
C ARG A 71 12.23 5.08 0.45
N LEU A 72 11.90 4.48 1.60
CA LEU A 72 10.75 3.59 1.78
C LEU A 72 9.52 4.33 2.34
N LEU A 73 9.62 5.61 2.69
CA LEU A 73 8.50 6.38 3.21
C LEU A 73 7.27 6.41 2.28
N PRO A 74 7.39 6.43 0.93
CA PRO A 74 6.23 6.33 0.07
C PRO A 74 5.40 5.06 0.31
N THR A 75 6.02 3.97 0.78
CA THR A 75 5.31 2.72 1.05
C THR A 75 4.33 2.81 2.24
N THR A 76 4.41 3.85 3.09
CA THR A 76 3.44 4.06 4.17
C THR A 76 2.01 4.18 3.64
N PHE A 77 1.82 4.70 2.42
CA PHE A 77 0.51 4.83 1.79
C PHE A 77 -0.17 3.48 1.58
N ILE A 78 0.59 2.38 1.44
CA ILE A 78 0.04 1.02 1.28
C ILE A 78 -0.88 0.65 2.45
N ALA A 79 -0.63 1.18 3.66
CA ALA A 79 -1.46 0.91 4.84
C ALA A 79 -2.92 1.34 4.67
N GLY A 80 -3.21 2.32 3.82
CA GLY A 80 -4.57 2.75 3.49
C GLY A 80 -5.31 1.85 2.50
N ALA A 81 -4.60 0.96 1.79
CA ALA A 81 -5.19 0.12 0.77
C ALA A 81 -6.11 -0.99 1.32
N PRO A 82 -5.69 -1.80 2.32
CA PRO A 82 -6.54 -2.88 2.83
C PRO A 82 -7.92 -2.38 3.30
N PRO A 83 -8.04 -1.35 4.17
CA PRO A 83 -9.34 -0.91 4.61
C PRO A 83 -10.19 -0.35 3.47
N ALA A 84 -9.62 0.37 2.50
CA ALA A 84 -10.36 0.87 1.35
C ALA A 84 -10.95 -0.29 0.51
N VAL A 85 -10.15 -1.32 0.25
CA VAL A 85 -10.60 -2.50 -0.50
C VAL A 85 -11.57 -3.35 0.32
N ILE A 86 -11.38 -3.49 1.63
CA ILE A 86 -12.31 -4.18 2.52
C ILE A 86 -13.70 -3.51 2.43
N GLY A 87 -13.76 -2.18 2.47
CA GLY A 87 -15.02 -1.44 2.32
C GLY A 87 -15.71 -1.70 0.98
N LEU A 88 -14.96 -1.66 -0.13
CA LEU A 88 -15.47 -1.95 -1.47
C LEU A 88 -16.00 -3.39 -1.57
N SER A 89 -15.21 -4.36 -1.09
CA SER A 89 -15.56 -5.79 -1.15
C SER A 89 -16.73 -6.14 -0.24
N ALA A 90 -16.84 -5.49 0.93
CA ALA A 90 -17.99 -5.65 1.82
C ALA A 90 -19.28 -5.19 1.13
N LEU A 91 -19.27 -4.03 0.44
CA LEU A 91 -20.42 -3.58 -0.35
C LEU A 91 -20.77 -4.56 -1.47
N GLN A 92 -19.76 -5.13 -2.12
CA GLN A 92 -19.96 -6.10 -3.19
C GLN A 92 -20.57 -7.42 -2.68
N LEU A 93 -20.20 -7.82 -1.45
CA LEU A 93 -20.78 -8.96 -0.73
C LEU A 93 -22.15 -8.66 -0.11
N ALA A 94 -22.75 -7.52 -0.42
CA ALA A 94 -24.03 -7.06 0.14
C ALA A 94 -24.01 -6.95 1.69
N ALA A 95 -22.85 -6.71 2.27
CA ALA A 95 -22.75 -6.44 3.70
C ALA A 95 -23.34 -5.07 4.06
N PRO A 96 -23.76 -4.85 5.32
CA PRO A 96 -24.31 -3.56 5.75
C PRO A 96 -23.36 -2.40 5.43
N ALA A 97 -23.91 -1.31 4.86
CA ALA A 97 -23.13 -0.14 4.42
C ALA A 97 -22.32 0.52 5.55
N VAL A 98 -22.73 0.33 6.81
CA VAL A 98 -21.99 0.84 7.98
C VAL A 98 -20.56 0.27 8.04
N LEU A 99 -20.34 -0.97 7.61
CA LEU A 99 -19.00 -1.59 7.56
C LEU A 99 -18.10 -0.89 6.54
N ALA A 100 -18.66 -0.49 5.39
CA ALA A 100 -17.93 0.26 4.39
C ALA A 100 -17.59 1.69 4.88
N TRP A 101 -18.47 2.32 5.64
CA TRP A 101 -18.19 3.61 6.28
C TRP A 101 -17.09 3.50 7.36
N MET A 102 -17.11 2.45 8.18
CA MET A 102 -16.02 2.17 9.14
C MET A 102 -14.69 1.98 8.41
N ALA A 103 -14.68 1.18 7.35
CA ALA A 103 -13.51 0.94 6.53
C ALA A 103 -12.99 2.21 5.85
N TRP A 104 -13.90 3.08 5.37
CA TRP A 104 -13.58 4.38 4.80
C TRP A 104 -12.87 5.28 5.83
N GLY A 105 -13.39 5.36 7.06
CA GLY A 105 -12.78 6.14 8.14
C GLY A 105 -11.37 5.63 8.48
N ILE A 106 -11.16 4.31 8.53
CA ILE A 106 -9.85 3.71 8.78
C ILE A 106 -8.89 4.01 7.62
N ALA A 107 -9.35 3.90 6.37
CA ALA A 107 -8.53 4.22 5.20
C ALA A 107 -8.12 5.70 5.19
N LEU A 108 -9.05 6.60 5.52
CA LEU A 108 -8.79 8.03 5.65
C LEU A 108 -7.73 8.32 6.73
N PHE A 109 -7.83 7.66 7.89
CA PHE A 109 -6.83 7.77 8.95
C PHE A 109 -5.44 7.40 8.46
N PHE A 110 -5.29 6.27 7.75
CA PHE A 110 -3.98 5.85 7.22
C PHE A 110 -3.47 6.79 6.13
N LEU A 111 -4.33 7.36 5.31
CA LEU A 111 -3.93 8.36 4.32
C LEU A 111 -3.42 9.64 4.99
N PHE A 112 -4.10 10.13 6.04
CA PHE A 112 -3.62 11.27 6.81
C PHE A 112 -2.31 10.96 7.53
N TRP A 113 -2.20 9.79 8.14
CA TRP A 113 -0.94 9.36 8.75
C TRP A 113 0.20 9.33 7.72
N SER A 114 -0.03 8.78 6.54
CA SER A 114 0.97 8.75 5.46
C SER A 114 1.30 10.16 4.96
N ALA A 115 0.34 11.08 4.95
CA ALA A 115 0.56 12.47 4.57
C ALA A 115 1.55 13.18 5.52
N THR A 116 1.65 12.77 6.80
CA THR A 116 2.63 13.36 7.74
C THR A 116 4.08 13.14 7.34
N VAL A 117 4.36 12.08 6.59
CA VAL A 117 5.71 11.76 6.09
C VAL A 117 5.92 12.13 4.62
N PHE A 118 4.87 12.63 3.94
CA PHE A 118 4.89 12.89 2.51
C PHE A 118 5.97 13.90 2.08
N GLN A 119 6.14 14.99 2.83
CA GLN A 119 7.16 16.00 2.52
C GLN A 119 8.57 15.41 2.53
N ARG A 120 8.86 14.52 3.49
CA ARG A 120 10.14 13.82 3.57
C ARG A 120 10.30 12.82 2.42
N ALA A 121 9.21 12.15 2.04
CA ALA A 121 9.22 11.22 0.92
C ALA A 121 9.54 11.92 -0.41
N VAL A 122 8.88 13.05 -0.73
CA VAL A 122 9.09 13.78 -1.99
C VAL A 122 10.41 14.55 -2.06
N ALA A 123 11.11 14.74 -0.93
CA ALA A 123 12.46 15.28 -0.91
C ALA A 123 13.50 14.27 -1.45
N GLN A 124 13.14 12.98 -1.54
CA GLN A 124 14.01 11.95 -2.08
C GLN A 124 13.92 11.89 -3.62
N PRO A 125 14.98 11.46 -4.31
CA PRO A 125 14.92 11.19 -5.75
C PRO A 125 13.79 10.21 -6.08
N PHE A 126 13.15 10.42 -7.23
CA PHE A 126 12.09 9.53 -7.70
C PHE A 126 12.60 8.08 -7.82
N SER A 127 11.84 7.15 -7.30
CA SER A 127 12.10 5.72 -7.37
C SER A 127 10.80 4.94 -7.54
N VAL A 128 10.88 3.66 -7.87
CA VAL A 128 9.71 2.77 -8.06
C VAL A 128 8.82 2.73 -6.81
N THR A 129 9.38 2.98 -5.62
CA THR A 129 8.60 2.99 -4.36
C THR A 129 7.49 4.04 -4.33
N PHE A 130 7.57 5.11 -5.12
CA PHE A 130 6.51 6.12 -5.23
C PHE A 130 5.21 5.57 -5.84
N TRP A 131 5.28 4.47 -6.61
CA TRP A 131 4.08 3.79 -7.10
C TRP A 131 3.20 3.22 -5.98
N ALA A 132 3.74 3.11 -4.77
CA ALA A 132 2.98 2.75 -3.58
C ALA A 132 1.83 3.73 -3.24
N LEU A 133 1.83 4.95 -3.80
CA LEU A 133 0.76 5.93 -3.64
C LEU A 133 -0.45 5.63 -4.54
N SER A 134 -0.24 5.03 -5.69
CA SER A 134 -1.25 4.91 -6.76
C SER A 134 -2.46 4.09 -6.30
N PHE A 135 -2.23 2.85 -5.91
CA PHE A 135 -3.29 1.91 -5.57
C PHE A 135 -4.12 2.33 -4.34
N PRO A 136 -3.54 2.76 -3.21
CA PRO A 136 -4.31 3.21 -2.05
C PRO A 136 -5.19 4.41 -2.32
N LEU A 137 -4.68 5.40 -3.07
CA LEU A 137 -5.47 6.56 -3.46
C LEU A 137 -6.61 6.20 -4.41
N ALA A 138 -6.35 5.32 -5.39
CA ALA A 138 -7.38 4.84 -6.32
C ALA A 138 -8.45 4.03 -5.58
N ALA A 139 -8.07 3.12 -4.67
CA ALA A 139 -9.00 2.31 -3.88
C ALA A 139 -9.84 3.19 -2.95
N PHE A 140 -9.24 4.17 -2.28
CA PHE A 140 -9.96 5.13 -1.44
C PHE A 140 -10.94 5.99 -2.25
N GLY A 141 -10.51 6.49 -3.41
CA GLY A 141 -11.37 7.23 -4.32
C GLY A 141 -12.56 6.39 -4.80
N ALA A 142 -12.32 5.14 -5.19
CA ALA A 142 -13.37 4.21 -5.60
C ALA A 142 -14.38 3.92 -4.47
N LEU A 143 -13.90 3.70 -3.24
CA LEU A 143 -14.77 3.52 -2.08
C LEU A 143 -15.60 4.79 -1.79
N THR A 144 -14.95 5.97 -1.85
CA THR A 144 -15.65 7.25 -1.63
C THR A 144 -16.73 7.46 -2.69
N LEU A 145 -16.45 7.15 -3.97
CA LEU A 145 -17.44 7.21 -5.06
C LEU A 145 -18.62 6.27 -4.83
N ARG A 146 -18.36 5.04 -4.38
CA ARG A 146 -19.44 4.07 -4.07
C ARG A 146 -20.32 4.55 -2.93
N LEU A 147 -19.73 5.08 -1.87
CA LEU A 147 -20.47 5.62 -0.71
C LEU A 147 -21.17 6.93 -1.01
N ALA A 148 -20.72 7.69 -2.01
CA ALA A 148 -21.34 8.96 -2.41
C ALA A 148 -22.62 8.78 -3.26
N GLN A 149 -22.89 7.56 -3.75
CA GLN A 149 -24.08 7.29 -4.57
C GLN A 149 -25.36 7.55 -3.79
N GLY A 150 -26.19 8.47 -4.28
CA GLY A 150 -27.42 8.89 -3.61
C GLY A 150 -27.23 9.74 -2.33
N GLY A 151 -25.98 10.07 -1.99
CA GLY A 151 -25.64 10.89 -0.84
C GLY A 151 -25.69 12.40 -1.11
N PRO A 152 -25.35 13.22 -0.09
CA PRO A 152 -25.39 14.68 -0.20
C PRO A 152 -24.32 15.19 -1.20
N VAL A 153 -24.61 16.34 -1.82
CA VAL A 153 -23.76 16.93 -2.87
C VAL A 153 -22.32 17.17 -2.39
N TRP A 154 -22.13 17.62 -1.16
CA TRP A 154 -20.78 17.84 -0.62
C TRP A 154 -19.92 16.56 -0.61
N PHE A 155 -20.54 15.39 -0.32
CA PHE A 155 -19.81 14.12 -0.29
C PHE A 155 -19.56 13.59 -1.72
N GLN A 156 -20.48 13.84 -2.66
CA GLN A 156 -20.25 13.56 -4.08
C GLN A 156 -19.10 14.42 -4.62
N THR A 157 -19.04 15.70 -4.24
CA THR A 157 -17.91 16.58 -4.59
C THR A 157 -16.60 16.06 -4.03
N LEU A 158 -16.58 15.63 -2.76
CA LEU A 158 -15.41 15.01 -2.13
C LEU A 158 -14.95 13.77 -2.93
N ALA A 159 -15.90 12.92 -3.35
CA ALA A 159 -15.58 11.72 -4.13
C ALA A 159 -14.95 12.07 -5.50
N MET A 160 -15.46 13.10 -6.17
CA MET A 160 -14.86 13.58 -7.42
C MET A 160 -13.46 14.17 -7.20
N LEU A 161 -13.25 14.91 -6.08
CA LEU A 161 -11.93 15.45 -5.74
C LEU A 161 -10.92 14.33 -5.42
N THR A 162 -11.33 13.29 -4.71
CA THR A 162 -10.45 12.14 -4.44
C THR A 162 -10.07 11.38 -5.72
N LEU A 163 -11.02 11.22 -6.65
CA LEU A 163 -10.76 10.64 -7.97
C LEU A 163 -9.77 11.50 -8.78
N ALA A 164 -10.00 12.81 -8.81
CA ALA A 164 -9.13 13.75 -9.51
C ALA A 164 -7.71 13.73 -8.91
N LEU A 165 -7.59 13.72 -7.58
CA LEU A 165 -6.30 13.62 -6.90
C LEU A 165 -5.57 12.32 -7.27
N ALA A 166 -6.24 11.18 -7.20
CA ALA A 166 -5.67 9.88 -7.58
C ALA A 166 -5.19 9.89 -9.04
N SER A 167 -5.99 10.44 -9.95
CA SER A 167 -5.66 10.55 -11.38
C SER A 167 -4.43 11.44 -11.61
N LEU A 168 -4.36 12.59 -10.94
CA LEU A 168 -3.21 13.51 -11.04
C LEU A 168 -1.93 12.87 -10.48
N VAL A 169 -2.02 12.17 -9.34
CA VAL A 169 -0.87 11.45 -8.78
C VAL A 169 -0.39 10.37 -9.74
N ILE A 170 -1.29 9.55 -10.27
CA ILE A 170 -0.93 8.48 -11.22
C ILE A 170 -0.31 9.08 -12.50
N ALA A 171 -0.88 10.15 -13.06
CA ALA A 171 -0.31 10.83 -14.20
C ALA A 171 1.11 11.38 -13.92
N GLY A 172 1.30 11.97 -12.74
CA GLY A 172 2.62 12.44 -12.29
C GLY A 172 3.64 11.30 -12.16
N LEU A 173 3.22 10.16 -11.59
CA LEU A 173 4.07 8.97 -11.48
C LEU A 173 4.45 8.39 -12.84
N LEU A 174 3.51 8.36 -13.79
CA LEU A 174 3.78 7.94 -15.16
C LEU A 174 4.82 8.84 -15.84
N LEU A 175 4.65 10.16 -15.73
CA LEU A 175 5.59 11.13 -16.29
C LEU A 175 6.98 11.01 -15.65
N ALA A 176 7.04 10.87 -14.32
CA ALA A 176 8.29 10.68 -13.59
C ALA A 176 8.99 9.36 -13.97
N SER A 177 8.22 8.28 -14.13
CA SER A 177 8.73 6.98 -14.59
C SER A 177 9.28 7.07 -16.01
N PHE A 178 8.54 7.71 -16.92
CA PHE A 178 8.99 7.90 -18.30
C PHE A 178 10.28 8.71 -18.37
N LYS A 179 10.36 9.80 -17.59
CA LYS A 179 11.57 10.60 -17.48
C LYS A 179 12.73 9.77 -16.93
N GLY A 180 12.54 9.06 -15.82
CA GLY A 180 13.58 8.22 -15.20
C GLY A 180 14.07 7.08 -16.09
N LEU A 181 13.19 6.50 -16.93
CA LEU A 181 13.58 5.51 -17.95
C LEU A 181 14.42 6.14 -19.05
N ARG A 182 14.00 7.31 -19.56
CA ARG A 182 14.72 8.04 -20.60
C ARG A 182 16.11 8.47 -20.15
N ASP A 183 16.22 8.95 -18.91
CA ASP A 183 17.48 9.43 -18.32
C ASP A 183 18.36 8.28 -17.77
N GLY A 184 17.88 7.03 -17.82
CA GLY A 184 18.58 5.84 -17.30
C GLY A 184 18.65 5.76 -15.77
N THR A 185 18.13 6.73 -15.05
CA THR A 185 18.23 6.81 -13.58
C THR A 185 17.41 5.73 -12.87
N LEU A 186 16.29 5.31 -13.46
CA LEU A 186 15.39 4.29 -12.89
C LEU A 186 15.98 2.88 -12.96
N LEU A 187 16.90 2.63 -13.88
CA LEU A 187 17.56 1.34 -14.11
C LEU A 187 18.95 1.26 -13.45
N ALA A 188 19.40 2.34 -12.80
CA ALA A 188 20.66 2.34 -12.09
C ALA A 188 20.61 1.35 -10.90
N PRO A 189 21.71 0.56 -10.66
CA PRO A 189 21.77 -0.32 -9.50
C PRO A 189 21.57 0.44 -8.21
N GLU A 190 20.74 -0.09 -7.33
CA GLU A 190 20.49 0.56 -6.04
C GLU A 190 21.74 0.49 -5.15
N PRO A 191 22.15 1.60 -4.49
CA PRO A 191 23.35 1.64 -3.63
C PRO A 191 23.35 0.57 -2.53
N ILE A 192 22.17 0.18 -2.02
CA ILE A 192 22.05 -0.87 -1.00
C ILE A 192 22.40 -2.26 -1.55
N ALA A 193 22.03 -2.56 -2.79
CA ALA A 193 22.41 -3.81 -3.42
C ALA A 193 23.94 -3.89 -3.63
N MET A 194 24.57 -2.74 -3.89
CA MET A 194 26.04 -2.65 -3.99
C MET A 194 26.74 -2.83 -2.65
N ILE A 195 26.18 -2.29 -1.55
CA ILE A 195 26.73 -2.46 -0.19
C ILE A 195 26.60 -3.94 0.22
N ALA A 196 25.42 -4.55 0.04
CA ALA A 196 25.22 -5.97 0.35
C ALA A 196 26.11 -6.90 -0.50
N ALA A 197 26.36 -6.54 -1.75
CA ALA A 197 27.28 -7.28 -2.62
C ALA A 197 28.75 -7.08 -2.22
N ALA A 198 29.13 -5.90 -1.74
CA ALA A 198 30.48 -5.63 -1.23
C ALA A 198 30.77 -6.37 0.08
N ASP A 199 29.78 -6.42 0.99
CA ASP A 199 29.87 -7.15 2.27
C ASP A 199 29.86 -8.68 2.07
N ALA A 200 29.26 -9.17 0.98
CA ALA A 200 29.23 -10.59 0.61
C ALA A 200 30.46 -11.03 -0.20
N ALA A 201 31.29 -10.11 -0.68
CA ALA A 201 32.51 -10.46 -1.40
C ALA A 201 33.53 -11.10 -0.43
N PRO A 202 34.04 -12.31 -0.69
CA PRO A 202 35.05 -12.92 0.19
C PRO A 202 36.27 -12.00 0.25
N ALA A 203 36.73 -11.72 1.48
CA ALA A 203 37.97 -11.00 1.70
C ALA A 203 39.06 -11.66 0.83
N ARG A 204 39.58 -10.90 -0.15
CA ARG A 204 40.69 -11.38 -0.95
C ARG A 204 41.82 -11.74 0.02
N SER A 205 42.06 -13.02 0.17
CA SER A 205 43.22 -13.53 0.89
C SER A 205 44.46 -12.97 0.19
N GLY A 206 45.02 -11.90 0.79
CA GLY A 206 46.34 -11.42 0.41
C GLY A 206 47.36 -12.50 0.75
N GLY A 207 47.95 -13.09 -0.28
CA GLY A 207 49.14 -13.89 -0.20
C GLY A 207 50.37 -13.01 -0.14
#